data_1aee57b776af347e70e300f4234c87b0
#
_entry.id   1aee57b776af347e70e300f4234c87b0
#
_cell.length_a   1.000
_cell.length_b   1.000
_cell.length_c   1.000
_cell.angle_alpha   90.00
_cell.angle_beta   90.00
_cell.angle_gamma   90.00
#
_symmetry.space_group_name_H-M   'P 1'
#
loop_
_entity.id
_entity.type
_entity.pdbx_description
1 polymer ?
#
loop_
_entity_poly.entity_id
_entity_poly.type
_entity_poly.pdbx_seq_one_letter_code
_entity_poly.pdbx_strand_id
1 'polypeptide(L)'
;MWNKLNNKKWKIKNKILGLCLVSYISCVQAEVLIILPESGPLARAASSIKQGFLSAYTTSGQKVPLKWVNSNQKNISQLLKQHVNKKTKMVVGPLARSDVEQLLKSKPKVRTLSLNDVAGSLPQVWQFSLSKKEDAAALKTLLHKDGIQQLLILRQPGSEAEHELLLMSLFSQSDLNFKIVNKAPIFLMPKQGLLYLGNAEGLAAIPELSHKRMYTVANAISEQHSPPKGIKFCDVPVLYLADWPDVVQAYVKEPVDISYQRLIAFGGDAWQITQQYLSQPRSQHTEFQGRTGRIEITEHSIQRSPQCFQYSGTGVKLL
;
A
#
# COMPACT_ATOMS: atom_id res chain seq x y z
N MET A 1 85.29 -45.81 -28.15
CA MET A 1 86.15 -44.62 -28.32
C MET A 1 85.43 -43.43 -27.78
N TRP A 2 85.80 -43.02 -26.62
CA TRP A 2 86.13 -41.68 -26.18
C TRP A 2 85.11 -40.58 -26.46
N ASN A 3 84.64 -39.69 -25.58
CA ASN A 3 85.08 -39.17 -24.26
C ASN A 3 84.00 -38.24 -23.77
N LYS A 4 83.60 -38.35 -22.53
CA LYS A 4 83.82 -37.42 -21.40
C LYS A 4 83.42 -35.94 -21.57
N LEU A 5 82.72 -35.50 -20.54
CA LEU A 5 82.74 -34.19 -19.83
C LEU A 5 81.52 -33.31 -20.21
N ASN A 6 80.80 -32.63 -19.35
CA ASN A 6 81.09 -32.27 -17.96
C ASN A 6 79.84 -31.77 -17.30
N ASN A 7 79.71 -32.01 -16.01
CA ASN A 7 78.77 -31.42 -15.09
C ASN A 7 78.71 -29.89 -15.17
N LYS A 8 77.51 -29.36 -15.09
CA LYS A 8 77.26 -28.18 -14.23
C LYS A 8 75.83 -28.18 -13.69
N LYS A 9 75.72 -28.46 -12.39
CA LYS A 9 74.59 -28.23 -11.58
C LYS A 9 74.31 -26.73 -11.52
N TRP A 10 73.13 -26.33 -11.94
CA TRP A 10 72.56 -25.02 -11.53
C TRP A 10 71.30 -25.22 -10.73
N LYS A 11 71.46 -25.07 -9.40
CA LYS A 11 70.38 -24.95 -8.47
C LYS A 11 69.80 -23.54 -8.60
N ILE A 12 68.62 -23.41 -9.19
CA ILE A 12 67.81 -22.21 -9.05
C ILE A 12 66.72 -22.55 -8.07
N LYS A 13 66.90 -22.09 -6.83
CA LYS A 13 65.87 -22.00 -5.82
C LYS A 13 65.04 -20.78 -6.14
N ASN A 14 63.89 -20.93 -6.80
CA ASN A 14 62.85 -19.91 -6.82
C ASN A 14 61.71 -20.38 -5.93
N LYS A 15 61.78 -19.95 -4.67
CA LYS A 15 60.61 -19.87 -3.79
C LYS A 15 59.76 -18.70 -4.28
N ILE A 16 58.80 -18.95 -5.17
CA ILE A 16 57.70 -18.03 -5.40
C ILE A 16 56.66 -18.34 -4.34
N LEU A 17 56.74 -17.59 -3.26
CA LEU A 17 55.72 -17.52 -2.24
C LEU A 17 54.54 -16.71 -2.83
N GLY A 18 53.65 -17.39 -3.53
CA GLY A 18 52.40 -16.80 -4.02
C GLY A 18 51.51 -16.43 -2.85
N LEU A 19 51.58 -15.20 -2.38
CA LEU A 19 50.68 -14.60 -1.42
C LEU A 19 49.36 -14.38 -2.11
N CYS A 20 48.47 -15.39 -2.12
CA CYS A 20 47.06 -15.22 -2.51
C CYS A 20 46.40 -14.30 -1.48
N LEU A 21 46.42 -12.99 -1.72
CA LEU A 21 45.53 -12.04 -1.08
C LEU A 21 44.11 -12.38 -1.52
N VAL A 22 43.44 -13.25 -0.77
CA VAL A 22 41.99 -13.43 -0.86
C VAL A 22 41.39 -12.14 -0.32
N SER A 23 41.13 -11.19 -1.22
CA SER A 23 40.33 -10.01 -0.92
C SER A 23 38.91 -10.49 -0.59
N TYR A 24 38.62 -10.63 0.69
CA TYR A 24 37.26 -10.75 1.19
C TYR A 24 36.54 -9.44 0.82
N ILE A 25 35.96 -9.39 -0.38
CA ILE A 25 34.97 -8.39 -0.71
C ILE A 25 33.79 -8.71 0.22
N SER A 26 33.76 -8.06 1.37
CA SER A 26 32.59 -8.04 2.24
C SER A 26 31.48 -7.40 1.43
N CYS A 27 30.69 -8.22 0.74
CA CYS A 27 29.48 -7.79 0.06
C CYS A 27 28.58 -7.20 1.15
N VAL A 28 28.55 -5.88 1.26
CA VAL A 28 27.68 -5.18 2.20
C VAL A 28 26.25 -5.43 1.72
N GLN A 29 25.66 -6.50 2.23
CA GLN A 29 24.32 -6.89 1.87
C GLN A 29 23.36 -5.75 2.23
N ALA A 30 22.60 -5.28 1.23
CA ALA A 30 21.57 -4.28 1.42
C ALA A 30 20.54 -4.76 2.45
N GLU A 31 20.03 -3.89 3.32
CA GLU A 31 19.05 -4.18 4.36
C GLU A 31 17.85 -3.26 4.22
N VAL A 32 16.66 -3.78 4.45
CA VAL A 32 15.42 -3.00 4.60
C VAL A 32 15.04 -2.97 6.07
N LEU A 33 14.91 -1.76 6.63
CA LEU A 33 14.46 -1.53 7.99
C LEU A 33 12.95 -1.28 7.99
N ILE A 34 12.19 -2.09 8.71
CA ILE A 34 10.73 -1.97 8.83
C ILE A 34 10.39 -1.49 10.25
N ILE A 35 9.68 -0.37 10.36
CA ILE A 35 9.30 0.25 11.63
C ILE A 35 7.77 0.27 11.74
N LEU A 36 7.22 -0.65 12.57
CA LEU A 36 5.78 -0.81 12.78
C LEU A 36 5.45 -0.92 14.27
N PRO A 37 4.26 -0.47 14.72
CA PRO A 37 3.82 -0.65 16.09
C PRO A 37 3.47 -2.13 16.36
N GLU A 38 3.87 -2.64 17.54
CA GLU A 38 3.53 -3.99 18.00
C GLU A 38 2.47 -3.98 19.13
N SER A 39 2.10 -2.79 19.61
CA SER A 39 1.10 -2.60 20.66
C SER A 39 0.23 -1.37 20.38
N GLY A 40 -0.84 -1.22 21.18
CA GLY A 40 -1.76 -0.09 21.07
C GLY A 40 -2.75 -0.20 19.90
N PRO A 41 -3.48 0.87 19.58
CA PRO A 41 -4.61 0.83 18.64
C PRO A 41 -4.26 0.40 17.23
N LEU A 42 -3.01 0.59 16.80
CA LEU A 42 -2.55 0.26 15.45
C LEU A 42 -1.88 -1.13 15.35
N ALA A 43 -1.75 -1.88 16.46
CA ALA A 43 -1.04 -3.15 16.46
C ALA A 43 -1.66 -4.18 15.49
N ARG A 44 -2.98 -4.32 15.50
CA ARG A 44 -3.68 -5.24 14.60
C ARG A 44 -3.53 -4.83 13.12
N ALA A 45 -3.64 -3.55 12.84
CA ALA A 45 -3.40 -3.01 11.50
C ALA A 45 -1.96 -3.27 11.03
N ALA A 46 -0.99 -3.00 11.90
CA ALA A 46 0.43 -3.26 11.62
C ALA A 46 0.72 -4.75 11.41
N SER A 47 0.07 -5.66 12.17
CA SER A 47 0.17 -7.11 11.97
C SER A 47 -0.30 -7.52 10.58
N SER A 48 -1.46 -7.03 10.12
CA SER A 48 -1.98 -7.34 8.79
C SER A 48 -1.08 -6.77 7.67
N ILE A 49 -0.55 -5.56 7.84
CA ILE A 49 0.42 -4.98 6.92
C ILE A 49 1.69 -5.84 6.86
N LYS A 50 2.22 -6.25 8.02
CA LYS A 50 3.40 -7.12 8.12
C LYS A 50 3.16 -8.46 7.43
N GLN A 51 2.00 -9.05 7.61
CA GLN A 51 1.59 -10.31 6.99
C GLN A 51 1.61 -10.21 5.45
N GLY A 52 0.99 -9.19 4.88
CA GLY A 52 0.97 -8.95 3.44
C GLY A 52 2.37 -8.63 2.89
N PHE A 53 3.12 -7.79 3.59
CA PHE A 53 4.50 -7.46 3.23
C PHE A 53 5.40 -8.71 3.17
N LEU A 54 5.33 -9.57 4.20
CA LEU A 54 6.13 -10.80 4.26
C LEU A 54 5.69 -11.82 3.20
N SER A 55 4.40 -11.93 2.92
CA SER A 55 3.90 -12.85 1.89
C SER A 55 4.41 -12.42 0.51
N ALA A 56 4.28 -11.15 0.17
CA ALA A 56 4.79 -10.60 -1.10
C ALA A 56 6.32 -10.69 -1.19
N TYR A 57 7.04 -10.42 -0.10
CA TYR A 57 8.48 -10.61 -0.02
C TYR A 57 8.88 -12.05 -0.33
N THR A 58 8.25 -13.02 0.32
CA THR A 58 8.54 -14.45 0.13
C THR A 58 8.26 -14.89 -1.30
N THR A 59 7.11 -14.49 -1.85
CA THR A 59 6.71 -14.81 -3.23
C THR A 59 7.63 -14.17 -4.27
N SER A 60 8.20 -12.99 -3.97
CA SER A 60 9.12 -12.31 -4.89
C SER A 60 10.48 -13.00 -5.06
N GLY A 61 10.82 -13.97 -4.21
CA GLY A 61 12.11 -14.68 -4.21
C GLY A 61 13.31 -13.80 -3.84
N GLN A 62 13.09 -12.56 -3.40
CA GLN A 62 14.16 -11.66 -2.98
C GLN A 62 14.80 -12.13 -1.68
N LYS A 63 16.12 -11.88 -1.55
CA LYS A 63 16.91 -12.30 -0.38
C LYS A 63 17.48 -11.13 0.42
N VAL A 64 16.95 -9.92 0.21
CA VAL A 64 17.38 -8.75 0.98
C VAL A 64 17.00 -8.93 2.46
N PRO A 65 17.92 -8.78 3.43
CA PRO A 65 17.61 -8.88 4.84
C PRO A 65 16.57 -7.85 5.28
N LEU A 66 15.57 -8.31 6.03
CA LEU A 66 14.53 -7.49 6.63
C LEU A 66 14.80 -7.36 8.14
N LYS A 67 14.92 -6.12 8.62
CA LYS A 67 15.06 -5.81 10.05
C LYS A 67 13.79 -5.15 10.57
N TRP A 68 13.13 -5.81 11.50
CA TRP A 68 11.89 -5.33 12.13
C TRP A 68 12.19 -4.58 13.42
N VAL A 69 11.55 -3.43 13.61
CA VAL A 69 11.69 -2.58 14.79
C VAL A 69 10.31 -2.11 15.23
N ASN A 70 10.04 -2.23 16.52
CA ASN A 70 8.81 -1.78 17.13
C ASN A 70 8.80 -0.24 17.30
N SER A 71 7.86 0.45 16.67
CA SER A 71 7.74 1.92 16.76
C SER A 71 7.28 2.41 18.12
N ASN A 72 6.73 1.54 19.00
CA ASN A 72 6.30 1.95 20.33
C ASN A 72 7.46 2.14 21.32
N GLN A 73 8.68 1.69 20.99
CA GLN A 73 9.80 1.73 21.93
C GLN A 73 10.39 3.12 22.13
N LYS A 74 10.46 3.92 21.06
CA LYS A 74 11.07 5.25 21.04
C LYS A 74 10.43 6.10 19.95
N ASN A 75 10.66 7.42 20.00
CA ASN A 75 10.24 8.28 18.89
C ASN A 75 11.01 7.96 17.61
N ILE A 76 10.43 8.28 16.45
CA ILE A 76 10.95 7.88 15.14
C ILE A 76 12.39 8.39 14.89
N SER A 77 12.74 9.58 15.36
CA SER A 77 14.10 10.14 15.19
C SER A 77 15.14 9.32 15.95
N GLN A 78 14.82 8.85 17.15
CA GLN A 78 15.69 7.98 17.95
C GLN A 78 15.83 6.60 17.31
N LEU A 79 14.73 6.02 16.81
CA LEU A 79 14.75 4.73 16.11
C LEU A 79 15.62 4.80 14.85
N LEU A 80 15.49 5.85 14.06
CA LEU A 80 16.33 6.05 12.88
C LEU A 80 17.82 6.17 13.24
N LYS A 81 18.15 6.97 14.25
CA LYS A 81 19.55 7.11 14.72
C LYS A 81 20.14 5.78 15.22
N GLN A 82 19.33 4.96 15.88
CA GLN A 82 19.78 3.69 16.47
C GLN A 82 19.90 2.57 15.44
N HIS A 83 19.01 2.52 14.46
CA HIS A 83 18.85 1.34 13.59
C HIS A 83 19.30 1.55 12.15
N VAL A 84 19.36 2.79 11.64
CA VAL A 84 19.86 3.09 10.30
C VAL A 84 21.38 3.04 10.31
N ASN A 85 21.95 2.28 9.39
CA ASN A 85 23.39 2.13 9.21
C ASN A 85 23.76 2.10 7.72
N LYS A 86 25.05 1.91 7.38
CA LYS A 86 25.53 1.89 5.97
C LYS A 86 24.90 0.79 5.11
N LYS A 87 24.35 -0.28 5.71
CA LYS A 87 23.66 -1.38 5.03
C LYS A 87 22.22 -1.03 4.73
N THR A 88 21.59 -0.16 5.51
CA THR A 88 20.19 0.23 5.36
C THR A 88 19.98 1.01 4.06
N LYS A 89 19.30 0.42 3.10
CA LYS A 89 19.01 1.04 1.79
C LYS A 89 17.63 1.68 1.75
N MET A 90 16.71 1.17 2.56
CA MET A 90 15.36 1.68 2.64
C MET A 90 14.77 1.47 4.03
N VAL A 91 13.95 2.40 4.46
CA VAL A 91 13.09 2.31 5.64
C VAL A 91 11.65 2.19 5.16
N VAL A 92 10.87 1.27 5.75
CA VAL A 92 9.43 1.12 5.52
C VAL A 92 8.71 1.38 6.83
N GLY A 93 7.71 2.26 6.81
CA GLY A 93 7.10 2.83 8.01
C GLY A 93 7.66 4.24 8.28
N PRO A 94 7.17 4.91 9.32
CA PRO A 94 6.18 4.44 10.29
C PRO A 94 4.74 4.39 9.74
N LEU A 95 3.82 3.85 10.57
CA LEU A 95 2.40 3.72 10.26
C LEU A 95 1.56 4.86 10.88
N ALA A 96 1.86 5.27 12.12
CA ALA A 96 1.08 6.29 12.80
C ALA A 96 1.30 7.67 12.16
N ARG A 97 0.22 8.46 11.96
CA ARG A 97 0.33 9.82 11.37
C ARG A 97 1.28 10.71 12.16
N SER A 98 1.20 10.69 13.49
CA SER A 98 2.08 11.48 14.37
C SER A 98 3.56 11.12 14.16
N ASP A 99 3.86 9.84 13.90
CA ASP A 99 5.23 9.40 13.63
C ASP A 99 5.69 9.80 12.22
N VAL A 100 4.79 9.83 11.22
CA VAL A 100 5.09 10.35 9.88
C VAL A 100 5.39 11.86 9.95
N GLU A 101 4.63 12.63 10.72
CA GLU A 101 4.91 14.06 10.95
C GLU A 101 6.29 14.26 11.61
N GLN A 102 6.64 13.44 12.60
CA GLN A 102 7.96 13.47 13.24
C GLN A 102 9.07 13.05 12.27
N LEU A 103 8.79 12.05 11.41
CA LEU A 103 9.71 11.62 10.35
C LEU A 103 10.05 12.78 9.42
N LEU A 104 9.04 13.51 8.92
CA LEU A 104 9.28 14.68 8.07
C LEU A 104 10.09 15.78 8.78
N LYS A 105 9.78 16.06 10.06
CA LYS A 105 10.56 17.01 10.86
C LYS A 105 12.01 16.58 11.07
N SER A 106 12.29 15.27 11.13
CA SER A 106 13.63 14.71 11.34
C SER A 106 14.53 14.77 10.11
N LYS A 107 13.98 15.02 8.91
CA LYS A 107 14.69 15.11 7.63
C LYS A 107 15.64 13.91 7.41
N PRO A 108 15.13 12.67 7.33
CA PRO A 108 15.95 11.48 7.22
C PRO A 108 16.81 11.53 5.94
N LYS A 109 18.04 11.04 6.02
CA LYS A 109 18.94 10.94 4.85
C LYS A 109 18.76 9.63 4.08
N VAL A 110 18.13 8.63 4.71
CA VAL A 110 17.82 7.33 4.10
C VAL A 110 16.47 7.40 3.40
N ARG A 111 16.33 6.71 2.29
CA ARG A 111 15.06 6.57 1.59
C ARG A 111 14.02 5.93 2.51
N THR A 112 12.85 6.52 2.56
CA THR A 112 11.79 6.06 3.47
C THR A 112 10.45 6.01 2.76
N LEU A 113 9.77 4.88 2.87
CA LEU A 113 8.38 4.70 2.49
C LEU A 113 7.54 4.77 3.78
N SER A 114 6.92 5.91 4.08
CA SER A 114 5.95 5.97 5.17
C SER A 114 4.66 5.25 4.77
N LEU A 115 4.02 4.61 5.73
CA LEU A 115 2.79 3.84 5.53
C LEU A 115 1.54 4.62 5.96
N ASN A 116 1.63 5.93 5.87
CA ASN A 116 0.53 6.88 6.01
C ASN A 116 0.92 8.18 5.33
N ASP A 117 -0.06 9.04 5.09
CA ASP A 117 0.13 10.35 4.49
C ASP A 117 -0.21 11.48 5.45
N VAL A 118 0.57 12.54 5.37
CA VAL A 118 0.42 13.80 6.12
C VAL A 118 0.76 14.98 5.21
N ALA A 119 0.42 16.18 5.65
CA ALA A 119 0.80 17.38 4.92
C ALA A 119 2.34 17.56 4.90
N GLY A 120 2.87 17.95 3.74
CA GLY A 120 4.30 18.15 3.50
C GLY A 120 4.96 17.00 2.77
N SER A 121 6.13 17.26 2.23
CA SER A 121 6.93 16.29 1.46
C SER A 121 8.42 16.51 1.68
N LEU A 122 9.21 15.48 1.50
CA LEU A 122 10.67 15.51 1.48
C LEU A 122 11.18 14.64 0.31
N PRO A 123 12.28 15.01 -0.35
CA PRO A 123 12.79 14.27 -1.53
C PRO A 123 13.09 12.79 -1.29
N GLN A 124 13.33 12.38 -0.02
CA GLN A 124 13.67 10.99 0.33
C GLN A 124 12.57 10.27 1.09
N VAL A 125 11.39 10.89 1.23
CA VAL A 125 10.25 10.30 1.93
C VAL A 125 9.06 10.23 0.99
N TRP A 126 8.71 9.05 0.57
CA TRP A 126 7.48 8.77 -0.16
C TRP A 126 6.41 8.35 0.82
N GLN A 127 5.21 8.87 0.63
CA GLN A 127 4.05 8.58 1.46
C GLN A 127 3.12 7.67 0.67
N PHE A 128 2.80 6.52 1.23
CA PHE A 128 1.86 5.55 0.66
C PHE A 128 0.79 5.24 1.69
N SER A 129 -0.47 5.36 1.31
CA SER A 129 -1.61 5.17 2.20
C SER A 129 -2.85 4.67 1.47
N LEU A 130 -3.86 4.22 2.22
CA LEU A 130 -5.21 4.03 1.70
C LEU A 130 -6.00 5.34 1.89
N SER A 131 -5.59 6.35 1.14
CA SER A 131 -6.04 7.74 1.30
C SER A 131 -7.50 7.93 0.89
N LYS A 132 -8.28 8.62 1.73
CA LYS A 132 -9.65 9.03 1.39
C LYS A 132 -9.70 10.00 0.21
N LYS A 133 -8.62 10.73 -0.05
CA LYS A 133 -8.50 11.60 -1.22
C LYS A 133 -8.47 10.79 -2.52
N GLU A 134 -7.76 9.68 -2.54
CA GLU A 134 -7.68 8.77 -3.70
C GLU A 134 -9.00 8.01 -3.90
N ASP A 135 -9.63 7.58 -2.80
CA ASP A 135 -10.96 6.96 -2.84
C ASP A 135 -12.01 7.94 -3.41
N ALA A 136 -11.95 9.22 -3.00
CA ALA A 136 -12.82 10.27 -3.55
C ALA A 136 -12.56 10.53 -5.04
N ALA A 137 -11.30 10.53 -5.47
CA ALA A 137 -10.94 10.72 -6.88
C ALA A 137 -11.46 9.57 -7.76
N ALA A 138 -11.36 8.33 -7.30
CA ALA A 138 -11.91 7.17 -7.99
C ALA A 138 -13.45 7.23 -8.08
N LEU A 139 -14.10 7.57 -6.96
CA LEU A 139 -15.56 7.74 -6.92
C LEU A 139 -15.99 8.87 -7.87
N LYS A 140 -15.31 10.02 -7.87
CA LYS A 140 -15.57 11.11 -8.82
C LYS A 140 -15.52 10.63 -10.25
N THR A 141 -14.45 9.91 -10.63
CA THR A 141 -14.29 9.36 -11.98
C THR A 141 -15.45 8.45 -12.35
N LEU A 142 -15.89 7.60 -11.43
CA LEU A 142 -17.05 6.72 -11.62
C LEU A 142 -18.35 7.51 -11.81
N LEU A 143 -18.59 8.55 -10.99
CA LEU A 143 -19.77 9.41 -11.09
C LEU A 143 -19.81 10.15 -12.43
N HIS A 144 -18.69 10.68 -12.91
CA HIS A 144 -18.59 11.29 -14.23
C HIS A 144 -18.84 10.31 -15.38
N LYS A 145 -18.27 9.11 -15.30
CA LYS A 145 -18.50 8.02 -16.27
C LYS A 145 -20.00 7.67 -16.37
N ASP A 146 -20.71 7.72 -15.27
CA ASP A 146 -22.17 7.45 -15.20
C ASP A 146 -23.03 8.67 -15.56
N GLY A 147 -22.42 9.81 -15.88
CA GLY A 147 -23.12 11.05 -16.28
C GLY A 147 -23.88 11.71 -15.14
N ILE A 148 -23.46 11.49 -13.89
CA ILE A 148 -24.08 12.11 -12.71
C ILE A 148 -23.76 13.60 -12.70
N GLN A 149 -24.77 14.43 -12.46
CA GLN A 149 -24.66 15.87 -12.29
C GLN A 149 -25.09 16.34 -10.89
N GLN A 150 -25.96 15.58 -10.24
CA GLN A 150 -26.37 15.82 -8.86
C GLN A 150 -26.20 14.55 -8.04
N LEU A 151 -25.52 14.66 -6.91
CA LEU A 151 -25.29 13.57 -5.98
C LEU A 151 -26.07 13.82 -4.68
N LEU A 152 -27.06 12.97 -4.41
CA LEU A 152 -27.73 12.92 -3.12
C LEU A 152 -26.84 12.11 -2.17
N ILE A 153 -26.61 12.63 -0.97
CA ILE A 153 -25.75 12.01 0.04
C ILE A 153 -26.61 11.62 1.23
N LEU A 154 -26.75 10.33 1.43
CA LEU A 154 -27.43 9.75 2.59
C LEU A 154 -26.37 9.25 3.58
N ARG A 155 -26.28 9.90 4.74
CA ARG A 155 -25.36 9.48 5.82
C ARG A 155 -26.12 8.71 6.89
N GLN A 156 -25.53 7.61 7.33
CA GLN A 156 -26.02 6.93 8.53
C GLN A 156 -25.69 7.78 9.75
N PRO A 157 -26.65 8.02 10.66
CA PRO A 157 -26.38 8.76 11.90
C PRO A 157 -25.21 8.15 12.69
N GLY A 158 -24.29 8.99 13.16
CA GLY A 158 -23.10 8.58 13.91
C GLY A 158 -21.91 8.18 13.05
N SER A 159 -22.02 8.17 11.71
CA SER A 159 -20.91 7.87 10.79
C SER A 159 -20.22 9.13 10.21
N GLU A 160 -20.61 10.32 10.68
CA GLU A 160 -20.21 11.60 10.09
C GLU A 160 -18.69 11.78 10.12
N ALA A 161 -18.06 11.55 11.26
CA ALA A 161 -16.62 11.74 11.45
C ALA A 161 -15.79 10.77 10.55
N GLU A 162 -16.29 9.56 10.32
CA GLU A 162 -15.62 8.56 9.49
C GLU A 162 -15.54 8.98 8.02
N HIS A 163 -16.58 9.66 7.53
CA HIS A 163 -16.72 9.99 6.11
C HIS A 163 -16.37 11.45 5.76
N GLU A 164 -16.03 12.27 6.77
CA GLU A 164 -15.79 13.70 6.58
C GLU A 164 -14.65 13.97 5.60
N LEU A 165 -13.50 13.30 5.75
CA LEU A 165 -12.34 13.48 4.85
C LEU A 165 -12.65 13.06 3.40
N LEU A 166 -13.44 12.00 3.22
CA LEU A 166 -13.89 11.59 1.89
C LEU A 166 -14.78 12.66 1.26
N LEU A 167 -15.77 13.17 2.00
CA LEU A 167 -16.68 14.19 1.51
C LEU A 167 -15.97 15.50 1.21
N MET A 168 -15.10 15.98 2.09
CA MET A 168 -14.28 17.16 1.84
C MET A 168 -13.45 17.01 0.57
N SER A 169 -12.84 15.84 0.38
CA SER A 169 -12.04 15.55 -0.81
C SER A 169 -12.91 15.47 -2.07
N LEU A 170 -14.10 14.87 -1.98
CA LEU A 170 -15.03 14.79 -3.10
C LEU A 170 -15.56 16.17 -3.49
N PHE A 171 -15.93 17.00 -2.52
CA PHE A 171 -16.43 18.36 -2.77
C PHE A 171 -15.35 19.26 -3.37
N SER A 172 -14.12 19.20 -2.87
CA SER A 172 -13.02 20.03 -3.37
C SER A 172 -12.53 19.64 -4.77
N GLN A 173 -12.78 18.41 -5.21
CA GLN A 173 -12.30 17.88 -6.48
C GLN A 173 -13.39 17.85 -7.56
N SER A 174 -14.65 18.13 -7.24
CA SER A 174 -15.79 17.87 -8.12
C SER A 174 -16.64 19.11 -8.35
N ASP A 175 -17.15 19.23 -9.57
CA ASP A 175 -18.12 20.20 -10.03
C ASP A 175 -19.58 19.74 -9.91
N LEU A 176 -19.81 18.60 -9.25
CA LEU A 176 -21.14 18.03 -9.03
C LEU A 176 -21.95 18.89 -8.05
N ASN A 177 -23.26 18.92 -8.26
CA ASN A 177 -24.19 19.48 -7.28
C ASN A 177 -24.45 18.45 -6.17
N PHE A 178 -24.14 18.80 -4.93
CA PHE A 178 -24.30 17.91 -3.77
C PHE A 178 -25.52 18.31 -2.93
N LYS A 179 -26.29 17.33 -2.49
CA LYS A 179 -27.42 17.51 -1.57
C LYS A 179 -27.42 16.43 -0.50
N ILE A 180 -27.29 16.82 0.76
CA ILE A 180 -27.47 15.90 1.89
C ILE A 180 -28.96 15.63 2.08
N VAL A 181 -29.31 14.35 2.25
CA VAL A 181 -30.68 13.89 2.47
C VAL A 181 -30.74 13.01 3.70
N ASN A 182 -31.88 13.08 4.43
CA ASN A 182 -32.09 12.31 5.67
C ASN A 182 -32.74 10.93 5.41
N LYS A 183 -33.27 10.72 4.21
CA LYS A 183 -33.91 9.46 3.81
C LYS A 183 -33.57 9.14 2.35
N ALA A 184 -33.50 7.86 2.03
CA ALA A 184 -33.37 7.44 0.65
C ALA A 184 -34.57 7.91 -0.16
N PRO A 185 -34.35 8.48 -1.37
CA PRO A 185 -35.47 8.87 -2.23
C PRO A 185 -36.16 7.62 -2.77
N ILE A 186 -37.45 7.74 -3.07
CA ILE A 186 -38.22 6.64 -3.70
C ILE A 186 -37.76 6.42 -5.14
N PHE A 187 -37.33 7.47 -5.84
CA PHE A 187 -36.77 7.41 -7.20
C PHE A 187 -35.69 8.47 -7.40
N LEU A 188 -34.83 8.25 -8.35
CA LEU A 188 -33.79 9.20 -8.76
C LEU A 188 -34.18 9.87 -10.08
N MET A 189 -34.10 11.20 -10.09
CA MET A 189 -34.28 11.99 -11.32
C MET A 189 -33.18 11.66 -12.35
N PRO A 190 -33.36 11.98 -13.63
CA PRO A 190 -32.29 11.87 -14.63
C PRO A 190 -31.02 12.57 -14.14
N LYS A 191 -29.84 11.95 -14.34
CA LYS A 191 -28.53 12.45 -13.91
C LYS A 191 -28.34 12.65 -12.39
N GLN A 192 -29.27 12.15 -11.56
CA GLN A 192 -29.08 12.04 -10.13
C GLN A 192 -28.45 10.70 -9.75
N GLY A 193 -27.60 10.71 -8.73
CA GLY A 193 -27.08 9.54 -8.04
C GLY A 193 -27.34 9.61 -6.54
N LEU A 194 -27.37 8.47 -5.87
CA LEU A 194 -27.43 8.35 -4.41
C LEU A 194 -26.11 7.77 -3.90
N LEU A 195 -25.39 8.51 -3.07
CA LEU A 195 -24.23 8.01 -2.32
C LEU A 195 -24.65 7.72 -0.89
N TYR A 196 -24.56 6.46 -0.50
CA TYR A 196 -24.76 6.04 0.87
C TYR A 196 -23.40 6.01 1.61
N LEU A 197 -23.38 6.59 2.81
CA LEU A 197 -22.23 6.62 3.71
C LEU A 197 -22.65 6.07 5.07
N GLY A 198 -22.15 4.89 5.40
CA GLY A 198 -22.46 4.18 6.63
C GLY A 198 -21.91 2.76 6.60
N ASN A 199 -22.45 1.88 7.45
CA ASN A 199 -22.05 0.48 7.53
C ASN A 199 -22.86 -0.43 6.58
N ALA A 200 -22.48 -1.71 6.52
CA ALA A 200 -23.11 -2.69 5.64
C ALA A 200 -24.57 -3.01 6.03
N GLU A 201 -24.90 -3.00 7.31
CA GLU A 201 -26.25 -3.23 7.80
C GLU A 201 -27.20 -2.13 7.31
N GLY A 202 -26.81 -0.86 7.51
CA GLY A 202 -27.60 0.27 7.03
C GLY A 202 -27.70 0.33 5.50
N LEU A 203 -26.65 -0.10 4.78
CA LEU A 203 -26.69 -0.23 3.33
C LEU A 203 -27.71 -1.28 2.88
N ALA A 204 -27.72 -2.45 3.52
CA ALA A 204 -28.67 -3.54 3.21
C ALA A 204 -30.12 -3.17 3.51
N ALA A 205 -30.36 -2.25 4.43
CA ALA A 205 -31.69 -1.75 4.78
C ALA A 205 -32.27 -0.72 3.77
N ILE A 206 -31.44 -0.24 2.81
CA ILE A 206 -31.93 0.70 1.78
C ILE A 206 -32.80 -0.08 0.78
N PRO A 207 -34.06 0.37 0.53
CA PRO A 207 -34.91 -0.25 -0.48
C PRO A 207 -34.22 -0.30 -1.84
N GLU A 208 -34.41 -1.39 -2.58
CA GLU A 208 -33.95 -1.47 -3.97
C GLU A 208 -34.53 -0.31 -4.77
N LEU A 209 -33.68 0.65 -5.04
CA LEU A 209 -34.03 1.68 -6.02
C LEU A 209 -33.90 1.05 -7.41
N SER A 210 -34.92 1.19 -8.23
CA SER A 210 -34.99 0.63 -9.61
C SER A 210 -33.85 1.11 -10.53
N HIS A 211 -32.89 1.86 -10.00
CA HIS A 211 -31.87 2.54 -10.77
C HIS A 211 -30.46 2.16 -10.37
N LYS A 212 -29.66 1.87 -11.38
CA LYS A 212 -28.23 1.50 -11.31
C LYS A 212 -27.30 2.65 -10.87
N ARG A 213 -27.83 3.74 -10.25
CA ARG A 213 -27.09 4.95 -9.87
C ARG A 213 -26.97 5.10 -8.35
N MET A 214 -26.78 3.98 -7.68
CA MET A 214 -26.47 3.94 -6.27
C MET A 214 -24.99 3.68 -6.07
N TYR A 215 -24.40 4.40 -5.14
CA TYR A 215 -22.96 4.35 -4.83
C TYR A 215 -22.78 4.20 -3.32
N THR A 216 -21.68 3.59 -2.94
CA THR A 216 -21.25 3.51 -1.55
C THR A 216 -19.73 3.48 -1.42
N VAL A 217 -19.24 3.43 -0.20
CA VAL A 217 -17.82 3.33 0.14
C VAL A 217 -17.44 1.89 0.48
N ALA A 218 -16.15 1.57 0.37
CA ALA A 218 -15.62 0.25 0.65
C ALA A 218 -16.02 -0.29 2.04
N ASN A 219 -16.05 0.59 3.07
CA ASN A 219 -16.40 0.19 4.43
C ASN A 219 -17.85 -0.31 4.61
N ALA A 220 -18.76 0.07 3.69
CA ALA A 220 -20.13 -0.43 3.67
C ALA A 220 -20.28 -1.81 2.99
N ILE A 221 -19.20 -2.37 2.45
CA ILE A 221 -19.18 -3.72 1.86
C ILE A 221 -18.61 -4.69 2.88
N SER A 222 -19.39 -5.71 3.22
CA SER A 222 -19.02 -6.77 4.17
C SER A 222 -19.42 -8.14 3.67
N GLU A 223 -18.85 -9.16 4.27
CA GLU A 223 -19.20 -10.57 3.99
C GLU A 223 -20.53 -10.98 4.65
N GLN A 224 -20.97 -10.23 5.67
CA GLN A 224 -22.15 -10.56 6.49
C GLN A 224 -23.47 -10.06 5.89
N HIS A 225 -23.43 -8.99 5.10
CA HIS A 225 -24.61 -8.36 4.54
C HIS A 225 -24.46 -8.18 3.03
N SER A 226 -25.35 -8.81 2.27
CA SER A 226 -25.38 -8.60 0.82
C SER A 226 -25.82 -7.17 0.49
N PRO A 227 -25.03 -6.42 -0.26
CA PRO A 227 -25.42 -5.08 -0.65
C PRO A 227 -26.58 -5.11 -1.67
N PRO A 228 -27.32 -4.01 -1.85
CA PRO A 228 -28.36 -3.90 -2.87
C PRO A 228 -27.82 -4.17 -4.28
N LYS A 229 -28.59 -4.90 -5.09
CA LYS A 229 -28.23 -5.19 -6.48
C LYS A 229 -28.04 -3.89 -7.27
N GLY A 230 -26.94 -3.82 -8.03
CA GLY A 230 -26.63 -2.67 -8.88
C GLY A 230 -25.83 -1.58 -8.19
N ILE A 231 -25.58 -1.69 -6.87
CA ILE A 231 -24.73 -0.71 -6.17
C ILE A 231 -23.31 -0.72 -6.72
N LYS A 232 -22.73 0.47 -6.80
CA LYS A 232 -21.35 0.69 -7.27
C LYS A 232 -20.48 1.23 -6.14
N PHE A 233 -19.25 0.79 -6.10
CA PHE A 233 -18.28 1.21 -5.09
C PHE A 233 -16.85 1.07 -5.63
N CYS A 234 -15.89 1.79 -5.03
CA CYS A 234 -14.48 1.64 -5.36
C CYS A 234 -13.75 1.07 -4.15
N ASP A 235 -12.88 0.07 -4.38
CA ASP A 235 -12.17 -0.65 -3.34
C ASP A 235 -10.86 -1.23 -3.88
N VAL A 236 -10.12 -1.91 -3.02
CA VAL A 236 -8.89 -2.64 -3.38
C VAL A 236 -9.24 -3.86 -4.26
N PRO A 237 -8.65 -3.97 -5.46
CA PRO A 237 -9.07 -4.99 -6.43
C PRO A 237 -8.83 -6.43 -5.98
N VAL A 238 -7.85 -6.68 -5.15
CA VAL A 238 -7.51 -8.04 -4.69
C VAL A 238 -8.66 -8.76 -3.97
N LEU A 239 -9.60 -8.01 -3.38
CA LEU A 239 -10.77 -8.62 -2.72
C LEU A 239 -11.77 -9.21 -3.72
N TYR A 240 -11.70 -8.81 -4.98
CA TYR A 240 -12.69 -9.16 -6.01
C TYR A 240 -12.08 -9.82 -7.24
N LEU A 241 -10.75 -9.75 -7.39
CA LEU A 241 -10.00 -10.33 -8.50
C LEU A 241 -8.96 -11.31 -7.96
N ALA A 242 -8.80 -12.46 -8.61
CA ALA A 242 -7.93 -13.54 -8.14
C ALA A 242 -6.45 -13.43 -8.60
N ASP A 243 -5.96 -12.23 -8.87
CA ASP A 243 -4.66 -12.03 -9.54
C ASP A 243 -3.45 -12.07 -8.59
N TRP A 244 -3.68 -12.15 -7.26
CA TRP A 244 -2.60 -12.06 -6.26
C TRP A 244 -2.59 -13.25 -5.29
N PRO A 245 -1.95 -14.37 -5.66
CA PRO A 245 -1.92 -15.57 -4.83
C PRO A 245 -1.20 -15.38 -3.48
N ASP A 246 -0.28 -14.42 -3.39
CA ASP A 246 0.41 -14.08 -2.15
C ASP A 246 -0.56 -13.52 -1.08
N VAL A 247 -1.57 -12.74 -1.46
CA VAL A 247 -2.60 -12.25 -0.53
C VAL A 247 -3.50 -13.38 -0.08
N VAL A 248 -3.87 -14.29 -0.97
CA VAL A 248 -4.64 -15.49 -0.62
C VAL A 248 -3.85 -16.36 0.36
N GLN A 249 -2.56 -16.60 0.12
CA GLN A 249 -1.69 -17.35 1.03
C GLN A 249 -1.58 -16.68 2.40
N ALA A 250 -1.43 -15.35 2.45
CA ALA A 250 -1.42 -14.60 3.69
C ALA A 250 -2.74 -14.79 4.46
N TYR A 251 -3.87 -14.61 3.81
CA TYR A 251 -5.20 -14.78 4.40
C TYR A 251 -5.44 -16.20 4.92
N VAL A 252 -5.09 -17.23 4.14
CA VAL A 252 -5.25 -18.63 4.57
C VAL A 252 -4.44 -18.95 5.82
N LYS A 253 -3.24 -18.36 5.92
CA LYS A 253 -2.37 -18.56 7.10
C LYS A 253 -2.95 -17.92 8.38
N GLU A 254 -3.57 -16.77 8.26
CA GLU A 254 -4.15 -16.02 9.38
C GLU A 254 -5.38 -15.25 8.88
N PRO A 255 -6.58 -15.84 8.91
CA PRO A 255 -7.80 -15.20 8.45
C PRO A 255 -8.14 -13.95 9.26
N VAL A 256 -8.56 -12.90 8.57
CA VAL A 256 -8.95 -11.62 9.16
C VAL A 256 -10.18 -11.05 8.46
N ASP A 257 -10.88 -10.13 9.12
CA ASP A 257 -12.02 -9.41 8.53
C ASP A 257 -11.62 -8.64 7.26
N ILE A 258 -12.57 -8.37 6.39
CA ILE A 258 -12.36 -7.70 5.09
C ILE A 258 -11.59 -6.36 5.22
N SER A 259 -11.79 -5.62 6.32
CA SER A 259 -11.05 -4.38 6.59
C SER A 259 -9.56 -4.62 6.76
N TYR A 260 -9.19 -5.73 7.41
CA TYR A 260 -7.78 -6.13 7.58
C TYR A 260 -7.21 -6.84 6.36
N GLN A 261 -8.06 -7.48 5.52
CA GLN A 261 -7.63 -7.99 4.23
C GLN A 261 -7.16 -6.85 3.31
N ARG A 262 -7.79 -5.66 3.36
CA ARG A 262 -7.29 -4.46 2.68
C ARG A 262 -5.89 -4.05 3.14
N LEU A 263 -5.58 -4.24 4.42
CA LEU A 263 -4.26 -3.95 4.99
C LEU A 263 -3.22 -5.01 4.63
N ILE A 264 -3.61 -6.29 4.47
CA ILE A 264 -2.75 -7.31 3.87
C ILE A 264 -2.35 -6.89 2.45
N ALA A 265 -3.33 -6.51 1.63
CA ALA A 265 -3.09 -5.99 0.27
C ALA A 265 -2.12 -4.79 0.26
N PHE A 266 -2.36 -3.83 1.16
CA PHE A 266 -1.53 -2.66 1.33
C PHE A 266 -0.09 -3.01 1.72
N GLY A 267 0.11 -3.97 2.61
CA GLY A 267 1.43 -4.50 2.97
C GLY A 267 2.15 -5.13 1.79
N GLY A 268 1.43 -5.90 0.97
CA GLY A 268 1.98 -6.49 -0.25
C GLY A 268 2.45 -5.46 -1.28
N ASP A 269 1.68 -4.38 -1.46
CA ASP A 269 2.08 -3.28 -2.33
C ASP A 269 3.24 -2.46 -1.75
N ALA A 270 3.27 -2.28 -0.43
CA ALA A 270 4.41 -1.64 0.24
C ALA A 270 5.72 -2.40 -0.01
N TRP A 271 5.69 -3.75 -0.03
CA TRP A 271 6.84 -4.54 -0.47
C TRP A 271 7.17 -4.30 -1.94
N GLN A 272 6.19 -4.36 -2.84
CA GLN A 272 6.42 -4.17 -4.27
C GLN A 272 7.02 -2.79 -4.59
N ILE A 273 6.53 -1.73 -3.93
CA ILE A 273 7.11 -0.39 -4.00
C ILE A 273 8.55 -0.40 -3.49
N THR A 274 8.80 -1.02 -2.33
CA THR A 274 10.15 -1.16 -1.76
C THR A 274 11.10 -1.83 -2.75
N GLN A 275 10.67 -2.90 -3.39
CA GLN A 275 11.45 -3.63 -4.40
C GLN A 275 11.81 -2.75 -5.60
N GLN A 276 10.89 -1.91 -6.08
CA GLN A 276 11.16 -0.95 -7.16
C GLN A 276 12.29 0.01 -6.78
N TYR A 277 12.25 0.58 -5.57
CA TYR A 277 13.30 1.49 -5.09
C TYR A 277 14.65 0.80 -4.85
N LEU A 278 14.66 -0.48 -4.50
CA LEU A 278 15.88 -1.26 -4.36
C LEU A 278 16.52 -1.57 -5.70
N SER A 279 15.72 -1.85 -6.73
CA SER A 279 16.14 -2.21 -8.07
C SER A 279 16.56 -0.99 -8.90
N GLN A 280 15.83 0.11 -8.75
CA GLN A 280 16.01 1.34 -9.51
C GLN A 280 16.24 2.53 -8.57
N PRO A 281 17.49 2.78 -8.18
CA PRO A 281 17.82 3.82 -7.21
C PRO A 281 17.48 5.26 -7.64
N ARG A 282 17.34 5.52 -8.93
CA ARG A 282 16.84 6.81 -9.45
C ARG A 282 15.42 6.55 -9.97
N SER A 283 14.43 7.09 -9.26
CA SER A 283 13.03 6.91 -9.61
C SER A 283 12.72 7.53 -10.95
N GLN A 284 12.68 6.71 -11.99
CA GLN A 284 11.94 7.03 -13.19
C GLN A 284 10.46 6.78 -12.90
N HIS A 285 9.58 7.45 -13.63
CA HIS A 285 8.14 7.18 -13.57
C HIS A 285 7.90 5.68 -13.76
N THR A 286 7.26 5.05 -12.76
CA THR A 286 6.94 3.62 -12.75
C THR A 286 5.47 3.45 -12.43
N GLU A 287 4.80 2.60 -13.19
CA GLU A 287 3.40 2.27 -12.98
C GLU A 287 3.22 0.76 -12.96
N PHE A 288 2.37 0.27 -12.06
CA PHE A 288 2.00 -1.16 -12.03
C PHE A 288 0.61 -1.36 -11.43
N GLN A 289 0.00 -2.49 -11.77
CA GLN A 289 -1.22 -2.95 -11.13
C GLN A 289 -0.88 -3.59 -9.79
N GLY A 290 -1.17 -2.89 -8.72
CA GLY A 290 -1.01 -3.35 -7.35
C GLY A 290 -2.26 -4.03 -6.81
N ARG A 291 -2.16 -4.59 -5.63
CA ARG A 291 -3.21 -5.26 -4.87
C ARG A 291 -4.28 -4.29 -4.39
N THR A 292 -3.88 -3.05 -4.18
CA THR A 292 -4.76 -1.96 -3.70
C THR A 292 -5.28 -1.06 -4.82
N GLY A 293 -4.86 -1.28 -6.05
CA GLY A 293 -5.21 -0.48 -7.21
C GLY A 293 -4.02 -0.24 -8.13
N ARG A 294 -4.18 0.57 -9.16
CA ARG A 294 -3.07 1.04 -9.98
C ARG A 294 -2.20 1.96 -9.14
N ILE A 295 -0.90 1.67 -9.10
CA ILE A 295 0.09 2.45 -8.35
C ILE A 295 1.02 3.13 -9.34
N GLU A 296 1.13 4.44 -9.21
CA GLU A 296 2.02 5.29 -9.98
C GLU A 296 3.07 5.89 -9.03
N ILE A 297 4.33 5.62 -9.32
CA ILE A 297 5.48 6.13 -8.56
C ILE A 297 6.18 7.18 -9.41
N THR A 298 6.32 8.37 -8.87
CA THR A 298 7.11 9.45 -9.44
C THR A 298 8.34 9.76 -8.58
N GLU A 299 9.17 10.69 -9.00
CA GLU A 299 10.31 11.14 -8.19
C GLU A 299 9.90 11.65 -6.80
N HIS A 300 8.70 12.22 -6.67
CA HIS A 300 8.28 12.90 -5.45
C HIS A 300 7.03 12.36 -4.79
N SER A 301 6.31 11.44 -5.44
CA SER A 301 5.02 10.96 -4.95
C SER A 301 4.73 9.52 -5.33
N ILE A 302 3.85 8.91 -4.56
CA ILE A 302 3.17 7.67 -4.90
C ILE A 302 1.69 8.00 -4.93
N GLN A 303 1.01 7.61 -6.00
CA GLN A 303 -0.43 7.73 -6.15
C GLN A 303 -1.04 6.36 -6.35
N ARG A 304 -2.16 6.11 -5.69
CA ARG A 304 -2.95 4.90 -5.81
C ARG A 304 -4.30 5.24 -6.45
N SER A 305 -4.72 4.44 -7.41
CA SER A 305 -6.05 4.53 -8.00
C SER A 305 -6.78 3.21 -7.74
N PRO A 306 -7.70 3.16 -6.74
CA PRO A 306 -8.50 1.97 -6.50
C PRO A 306 -9.39 1.66 -7.70
N GLN A 307 -9.84 0.41 -7.82
CA GLN A 307 -10.75 0.02 -8.87
C GLN A 307 -12.21 0.12 -8.41
N CYS A 308 -13.10 0.33 -9.36
CA CYS A 308 -14.51 0.44 -9.05
C CYS A 308 -15.29 -0.78 -9.57
N PHE A 309 -16.28 -1.16 -8.82
CA PHE A 309 -17.04 -2.40 -8.99
C PHE A 309 -18.54 -2.16 -8.90
N GLN A 310 -19.31 -3.10 -9.46
CA GLN A 310 -20.74 -3.15 -9.32
C GLN A 310 -21.17 -4.52 -8.80
N TYR A 311 -22.03 -4.54 -7.79
CA TYR A 311 -22.64 -5.76 -7.30
C TYR A 311 -23.80 -6.17 -8.20
N SER A 312 -23.76 -7.40 -8.74
CA SER A 312 -24.76 -7.93 -9.68
C SER A 312 -25.95 -8.65 -9.02
N GLY A 313 -25.87 -8.87 -7.70
CA GLY A 313 -26.79 -9.73 -6.94
C GLY A 313 -26.21 -11.12 -6.67
N THR A 314 -25.31 -11.61 -7.49
CA THR A 314 -24.64 -12.92 -7.32
C THR A 314 -23.12 -12.81 -7.24
N GLY A 315 -22.57 -11.65 -7.53
CA GLY A 315 -21.12 -11.41 -7.52
C GLY A 315 -20.79 -9.95 -7.84
N VAL A 316 -19.54 -9.66 -7.90
CA VAL A 316 -19.00 -8.32 -8.14
C VAL A 316 -18.38 -8.27 -9.54
N LYS A 317 -18.69 -7.22 -10.30
CA LYS A 317 -18.19 -6.96 -11.66
C LYS A 317 -17.32 -5.72 -11.65
N LEU A 318 -16.16 -5.77 -12.29
CA LEU A 318 -15.30 -4.62 -12.55
C LEU A 318 -15.97 -3.64 -13.54
N LEU A 319 -15.83 -2.32 -13.31
CA LEU A 319 -16.43 -1.24 -14.11
C LEU A 319 -15.46 -0.56 -15.07
#